data_854db5ee4d60b50ea871b1eb72d68747
#
_entry.id   854db5ee4d60b50ea871b1eb72d68747
#
_cell.length_a   1.000
_cell.length_b   1.000
_cell.length_c   1.000
_cell.angle_alpha   90.00
_cell.angle_beta   90.00
_cell.angle_gamma   90.00
#
_symmetry.space_group_name_H-M   'P 1'
#
loop_
_entity.id
_entity.type
_entity.pdbx_description
1 polymer ?
#
loop_
_entity_poly.entity_id
_entity_poly.type
_entity_poly.pdbx_seq_one_letter_code
_entity_poly.pdbx_strand_id
1 'polypeptide(L)'
;ACVAMRAAIYAALGLYLERQGDNWLAGVDVSADADAAAWFDAIGDRRDLIGAGAGADNLVAEGLAQLPKDDRRMMLLAYLGYPFYDIATLPLLQGEGFDEFDPIKIDRISPSDATAIRTGGASAMLKGIEFNSFGAFFSRAYRENDYLWGRLHGADRLIDIVASSVTGDGAVPADELKAIKRRAFHAILDEEEGRLPKVKALIAELRGEIGT
;
A
#
# COMPACT_ATOMS: atom_id res chain seq x y z
N ALA A 1 3.63 32.76 21.75
CA ALA A 1 4.92 32.04 21.62
C ALA A 1 4.72 30.63 21.03
N CYS A 2 4.03 29.69 21.69
CA CYS A 2 3.88 28.31 21.20
C CYS A 2 3.23 28.20 19.83
N VAL A 3 2.22 29.00 19.51
CA VAL A 3 1.57 28.99 18.17
C VAL A 3 2.54 29.46 17.08
N ALA A 4 3.32 30.51 17.37
CA ALA A 4 4.31 31.02 16.44
C ALA A 4 5.47 30.03 16.22
N MET A 5 5.97 29.41 17.29
CA MET A 5 6.98 28.36 17.20
C MET A 5 6.50 27.17 16.38
N ARG A 6 5.29 26.67 16.64
CA ARG A 6 4.69 25.59 15.85
C ARG A 6 4.60 25.97 14.36
N ALA A 7 4.12 27.18 14.06
CA ALA A 7 4.00 27.63 12.68
C ALA A 7 5.37 27.70 11.99
N ALA A 8 6.42 28.17 12.67
CA ALA A 8 7.78 28.22 12.15
C ALA A 8 8.35 26.82 11.86
N ILE A 9 8.13 25.86 12.78
CA ILE A 9 8.55 24.46 12.59
C ILE A 9 7.84 23.84 11.38
N TYR A 10 6.52 24.02 11.25
CA TYR A 10 5.77 23.48 10.10
C TYR A 10 6.21 24.12 8.78
N ALA A 11 6.49 25.43 8.78
CA ALA A 11 7.01 26.11 7.57
C ALA A 11 8.39 25.58 7.18
N ALA A 12 9.29 25.39 8.15
CA ALA A 12 10.62 24.84 7.91
C ALA A 12 10.55 23.40 7.41
N LEU A 13 9.67 22.56 7.99
CA LEU A 13 9.44 21.18 7.56
C LEU A 13 8.86 21.15 6.13
N GLY A 14 7.91 21.99 5.79
CA GLY A 14 7.36 22.12 4.45
C GLY A 14 8.45 22.43 3.42
N LEU A 15 9.26 23.44 3.66
CA LEU A 15 10.39 23.79 2.80
C LEU A 15 11.44 22.69 2.70
N TYR A 16 11.69 21.97 3.79
CA TYR A 16 12.60 20.83 3.78
C TYR A 16 12.06 19.71 2.89
N LEU A 17 10.79 19.33 3.04
CA LEU A 17 10.16 18.27 2.25
C LEU A 17 10.08 18.63 0.75
N GLU A 18 9.77 19.88 0.42
CA GLU A 18 9.77 20.37 -0.97
C GLU A 18 11.15 20.23 -1.65
N ARG A 19 12.24 20.45 -0.91
CA ARG A 19 13.60 20.30 -1.44
C ARG A 19 14.00 18.84 -1.69
N GLN A 20 13.39 17.88 -0.98
CA GLN A 20 13.72 16.45 -1.14
C GLN A 20 13.30 15.92 -2.50
N GLY A 21 12.18 16.39 -3.06
CA GLY A 21 11.62 15.89 -4.33
C GLY A 21 11.21 14.42 -4.26
N ASP A 22 10.75 13.90 -5.40
CA ASP A 22 10.21 12.52 -5.46
C ASP A 22 11.30 11.43 -5.54
N ASN A 23 12.55 11.81 -5.84
CA ASN A 23 13.65 10.86 -6.11
C ASN A 23 14.77 10.93 -5.06
N TRP A 24 14.41 10.95 -3.80
CA TRP A 24 15.33 11.15 -2.69
C TRP A 24 16.30 9.96 -2.44
N LEU A 25 16.02 8.77 -2.99
CA LEU A 25 16.90 7.60 -2.96
C LEU A 25 17.80 7.48 -4.20
N ALA A 26 17.67 8.35 -5.19
CA ALA A 26 18.50 8.26 -6.40
C ALA A 26 20.00 8.34 -6.07
N GLY A 27 20.75 7.32 -6.51
CA GLY A 27 22.20 7.22 -6.28
C GLY A 27 22.60 6.70 -4.90
N VAL A 28 21.66 6.26 -4.07
CA VAL A 28 21.95 5.48 -2.86
C VAL A 28 21.97 4.00 -3.24
N ASP A 29 23.05 3.30 -2.95
CA ASP A 29 23.12 1.84 -3.13
C ASP A 29 22.28 1.17 -2.05
N VAL A 30 21.14 0.60 -2.46
CA VAL A 30 20.21 -0.13 -1.59
C VAL A 30 20.30 -1.65 -1.80
N SER A 31 21.42 -2.15 -2.33
CA SER A 31 21.64 -3.58 -2.50
C SER A 31 21.62 -4.32 -1.16
N ALA A 32 21.21 -5.59 -1.20
CA ALA A 32 21.15 -6.43 0.01
C ALA A 32 22.53 -6.68 0.65
N ASP A 33 23.63 -6.46 -0.11
CA ASP A 33 24.99 -6.65 0.33
C ASP A 33 25.62 -5.35 0.91
N ALA A 34 24.92 -4.22 0.87
CA ALA A 34 25.40 -2.96 1.41
C ALA A 34 25.40 -3.00 2.95
N ASP A 35 26.45 -2.47 3.57
CA ASP A 35 26.50 -2.25 5.01
C ASP A 35 25.36 -1.29 5.42
N ALA A 36 24.48 -1.74 6.30
CA ALA A 36 23.32 -0.97 6.75
C ALA A 36 23.72 0.39 7.34
N ALA A 37 24.84 0.47 8.07
CA ALA A 37 25.33 1.73 8.63
C ALA A 37 25.71 2.71 7.52
N ALA A 38 26.48 2.26 6.52
CA ALA A 38 26.86 3.08 5.38
C ALA A 38 25.65 3.54 4.57
N TRP A 39 24.62 2.69 4.47
CA TRP A 39 23.36 3.03 3.81
C TRP A 39 22.60 4.14 4.54
N PHE A 40 22.46 4.05 5.87
CA PHE A 40 21.84 5.08 6.69
C PHE A 40 22.62 6.39 6.64
N ASP A 41 23.94 6.34 6.70
CA ASP A 41 24.81 7.53 6.58
C ASP A 41 24.61 8.22 5.21
N ALA A 42 24.61 7.45 4.12
CA ALA A 42 24.40 7.99 2.78
C ALA A 42 23.01 8.63 2.61
N ILE A 43 21.95 8.06 3.21
CA ILE A 43 20.63 8.68 3.24
C ILE A 43 20.64 9.95 4.09
N GLY A 44 21.25 9.90 5.26
CA GLY A 44 21.38 11.02 6.19
C GLY A 44 22.06 12.24 5.54
N ASP A 45 23.20 11.99 4.89
CA ASP A 45 23.96 13.03 4.18
C ASP A 45 23.17 13.60 3.00
N ARG A 46 22.58 12.72 2.18
CA ARG A 46 21.81 13.15 1.01
C ARG A 46 20.59 13.98 1.39
N ARG A 47 19.96 13.65 2.49
CA ARG A 47 18.79 14.35 3.00
C ARG A 47 19.15 15.54 3.90
N ASP A 48 20.43 15.78 4.15
CA ASP A 48 20.90 16.81 5.09
C ASP A 48 20.18 16.72 6.46
N LEU A 49 20.10 15.52 7.01
CA LEU A 49 19.37 15.29 8.26
C LEU A 49 20.00 16.04 9.43
N ILE A 50 21.35 16.17 9.46
CA ILE A 50 22.07 16.90 10.50
C ILE A 50 21.76 18.38 10.40
N GLY A 51 21.80 18.96 9.20
CA GLY A 51 21.48 20.38 8.97
C GLY A 51 20.03 20.70 9.27
N ALA A 52 19.10 19.84 8.84
CA ALA A 52 17.68 19.96 9.13
C ALA A 52 17.40 19.87 10.63
N GLY A 53 18.04 18.93 11.34
CA GLY A 53 17.96 18.78 12.80
C GLY A 53 18.45 20.04 13.52
N ALA A 54 19.63 20.54 13.18
CA ALA A 54 20.17 21.78 13.75
C ALA A 54 19.26 22.99 13.51
N GLY A 55 18.63 23.06 12.32
CA GLY A 55 17.63 24.08 11.99
C GLY A 55 16.39 24.00 12.91
N ALA A 56 15.89 22.80 13.14
CA ALA A 56 14.76 22.55 14.05
C ALA A 56 15.11 22.92 15.48
N ASP A 57 16.29 22.53 15.98
CA ASP A 57 16.80 22.85 17.31
C ASP A 57 16.85 24.37 17.54
N ASN A 58 17.33 25.13 16.56
CA ASN A 58 17.39 26.57 16.63
C ASN A 58 15.99 27.20 16.73
N LEU A 59 15.02 26.74 15.93
CA LEU A 59 13.64 27.21 16.00
C LEU A 59 13.00 26.91 17.36
N VAL A 60 13.25 25.72 17.91
CA VAL A 60 12.81 25.36 19.26
C VAL A 60 13.46 26.25 20.30
N ALA A 61 14.77 26.49 20.24
CA ALA A 61 15.50 27.34 21.17
C ALA A 61 14.99 28.79 21.15
N GLU A 62 14.76 29.36 19.97
CA GLU A 62 14.19 30.71 19.81
C GLU A 62 12.77 30.79 20.41
N GLY A 63 11.94 29.81 20.14
CA GLY A 63 10.59 29.74 20.70
C GLY A 63 10.58 29.60 22.22
N LEU A 64 11.45 28.73 22.76
CA LEU A 64 11.60 28.53 24.20
C LEU A 64 12.12 29.79 24.91
N ALA A 65 13.00 30.57 24.28
CA ALA A 65 13.51 31.81 24.86
C ALA A 65 12.40 32.84 25.19
N GLN A 66 11.26 32.76 24.50
CA GLN A 66 10.12 33.68 24.69
C GLN A 66 9.14 33.21 25.77
N LEU A 67 9.35 32.02 26.39
CA LEU A 67 8.45 31.45 27.39
C LEU A 67 8.89 31.83 28.81
N PRO A 68 7.94 31.87 29.78
CA PRO A 68 8.27 31.89 31.18
C PRO A 68 9.19 30.75 31.60
N LYS A 69 10.00 30.96 32.64
CA LYS A 69 11.06 30.03 33.05
C LYS A 69 10.55 28.60 33.27
N ASP A 70 9.41 28.45 33.93
CA ASP A 70 8.88 27.14 34.31
C ASP A 70 8.32 26.41 33.08
N ASP A 71 7.61 27.11 32.19
CA ASP A 71 7.12 26.56 30.91
C ASP A 71 8.28 26.16 30.01
N ARG A 72 9.31 27.01 29.92
CA ARG A 72 10.53 26.73 29.18
C ARG A 72 11.21 25.46 29.66
N ARG A 73 11.36 25.32 30.98
CA ARG A 73 11.98 24.15 31.59
C ARG A 73 11.18 22.87 31.27
N MET A 74 9.86 22.91 31.40
CA MET A 74 8.99 21.78 31.14
C MET A 74 9.05 21.36 29.70
N MET A 75 8.96 22.30 28.76
CA MET A 75 9.04 22.01 27.32
C MET A 75 10.43 21.51 26.91
N LEU A 76 11.49 22.07 27.45
CA LEU A 76 12.85 21.60 27.17
C LEU A 76 13.06 20.18 27.68
N LEU A 77 12.56 19.84 28.88
CA LEU A 77 12.64 18.48 29.40
C LEU A 77 11.83 17.49 28.55
N ALA A 78 10.66 17.90 28.04
CA ALA A 78 9.88 17.10 27.12
C ALA A 78 10.61 16.88 25.78
N TYR A 79 11.17 17.92 25.20
CA TYR A 79 11.91 17.85 23.93
C TYR A 79 13.14 16.95 24.01
N LEU A 80 13.94 17.09 25.08
CA LEU A 80 15.12 16.24 25.30
C LEU A 80 14.77 14.85 25.82
N GLY A 81 13.69 14.73 26.59
CA GLY A 81 13.29 13.48 27.22
C GLY A 81 12.59 12.51 26.28
N TYR A 82 11.93 13.01 25.23
CA TYR A 82 11.18 12.17 24.31
C TYR A 82 12.06 11.10 23.59
N PRO A 83 13.22 11.46 23.02
CA PRO A 83 14.12 10.46 22.42
C PRO A 83 14.65 9.45 23.44
N PHE A 84 14.90 9.87 24.67
CA PHE A 84 15.31 8.96 25.74
C PHE A 84 14.22 7.98 26.15
N TYR A 85 12.96 8.46 26.15
CA TYR A 85 11.82 7.61 26.41
C TYR A 85 11.71 6.52 25.35
N ASP A 86 11.80 6.88 24.08
CA ASP A 86 11.75 5.93 22.98
C ASP A 86 12.89 4.89 23.06
N ILE A 87 14.13 5.34 23.24
CA ILE A 87 15.29 4.43 23.39
C ILE A 87 15.12 3.49 24.59
N ALA A 88 14.57 3.98 25.71
CA ALA A 88 14.37 3.16 26.91
C ALA A 88 13.20 2.18 26.78
N THR A 89 12.16 2.54 26.03
CA THR A 89 10.95 1.71 25.91
C THR A 89 11.02 0.71 24.76
N LEU A 90 11.73 1.01 23.66
CA LEU A 90 11.91 0.10 22.53
C LEU A 90 12.35 -1.31 22.93
N PRO A 91 13.38 -1.50 23.80
CA PRO A 91 13.76 -2.83 24.27
C PRO A 91 12.70 -3.51 25.16
N LEU A 92 11.85 -2.73 25.85
CA LEU A 92 10.81 -3.25 26.72
C LEU A 92 9.57 -3.70 25.94
N LEU A 93 9.34 -3.08 24.80
CA LEU A 93 8.30 -3.44 23.82
C LEU A 93 8.77 -4.56 22.87
N GLN A 94 9.60 -5.48 23.39
CA GLN A 94 10.18 -6.56 22.61
C GLN A 94 9.12 -7.27 21.75
N GLY A 95 9.22 -7.08 20.43
CA GLY A 95 8.34 -7.66 19.43
C GLY A 95 7.32 -6.69 18.83
N GLU A 96 6.86 -5.67 19.55
CA GLU A 96 5.87 -4.72 19.00
C GLU A 96 6.50 -3.71 18.02
N GLY A 97 7.77 -3.31 18.26
CA GLY A 97 8.46 -2.35 17.39
C GLY A 97 9.03 -2.95 16.10
N PHE A 98 9.21 -4.27 16.03
CA PHE A 98 9.65 -4.93 14.80
C PHE A 98 8.50 -5.13 13.80
N ASP A 99 7.27 -5.20 14.28
CA ASP A 99 6.06 -5.30 13.43
C ASP A 99 5.80 -4.00 12.66
N GLU A 100 6.31 -2.86 13.15
CA GLU A 100 6.21 -1.57 12.45
C GLU A 100 7.07 -1.51 11.17
N PHE A 101 8.08 -2.37 11.07
CA PHE A 101 8.93 -2.48 9.87
C PHE A 101 8.48 -3.57 8.91
N ASP A 102 7.40 -4.27 9.22
CA ASP A 102 6.85 -5.26 8.31
C ASP A 102 6.34 -4.57 7.03
N PRO A 103 6.72 -5.07 5.86
CA PRO A 103 6.29 -4.48 4.61
C PRO A 103 4.76 -4.56 4.50
N ILE A 104 4.10 -3.41 4.46
CA ILE A 104 2.66 -3.33 4.23
C ILE A 104 2.41 -3.78 2.79
N LYS A 105 1.83 -4.97 2.62
CA LYS A 105 1.31 -5.41 1.32
C LYS A 105 -0.10 -4.88 1.14
N ILE A 106 -0.30 -4.12 0.07
CA ILE A 106 -1.63 -3.67 -0.35
C ILE A 106 -2.02 -4.48 -1.57
N ASP A 107 -3.02 -5.33 -1.40
CA ASP A 107 -3.60 -6.10 -2.48
C ASP A 107 -4.97 -5.54 -2.87
N ARG A 108 -5.23 -5.49 -4.18
CA ARG A 108 -6.48 -4.97 -4.73
C ARG A 108 -7.16 -6.03 -5.58
N ILE A 109 -8.47 -6.18 -5.39
CA ILE A 109 -9.32 -6.98 -6.26
C ILE A 109 -10.00 -6.00 -7.24
N SER A 110 -9.52 -5.99 -8.47
CA SER A 110 -9.99 -5.08 -9.51
C SER A 110 -9.93 -5.75 -10.88
N PRO A 111 -10.83 -5.41 -11.81
CA PRO A 111 -10.75 -5.90 -13.19
C PRO A 111 -9.43 -5.58 -13.89
N SER A 112 -8.73 -4.54 -13.46
CA SER A 112 -7.41 -4.18 -14.02
C SER A 112 -6.28 -5.09 -13.53
N ASP A 113 -6.45 -5.72 -12.37
CA ASP A 113 -5.45 -6.59 -11.75
C ASP A 113 -5.74 -8.09 -11.99
N ALA A 114 -7.01 -8.43 -12.23
CA ALA A 114 -7.46 -9.79 -12.54
C ALA A 114 -7.38 -10.05 -14.04
N THR A 115 -6.25 -10.55 -14.51
CA THR A 115 -5.94 -10.67 -15.94
C THR A 115 -5.81 -12.12 -16.45
N ALA A 116 -6.12 -13.12 -15.59
CA ALA A 116 -5.93 -14.52 -15.95
C ALA A 116 -6.88 -15.02 -17.06
N ILE A 117 -8.05 -14.40 -17.24
CA ILE A 117 -9.01 -14.75 -18.30
C ILE A 117 -8.91 -13.71 -19.41
N ARG A 118 -9.14 -12.42 -19.10
CA ARG A 118 -9.12 -11.31 -20.06
C ARG A 118 -8.32 -10.14 -19.52
N THR A 119 -7.78 -9.34 -20.44
CA THR A 119 -7.14 -8.05 -20.17
C THR A 119 -8.04 -6.91 -20.63
N GLY A 120 -7.72 -5.66 -20.25
CA GLY A 120 -8.46 -4.46 -20.68
C GLY A 120 -9.31 -3.81 -19.58
N GLY A 121 -9.26 -4.35 -18.37
CA GLY A 121 -9.89 -3.73 -17.19
C GLY A 121 -11.42 -3.66 -17.26
N ALA A 122 -11.99 -2.74 -16.49
CA ALA A 122 -13.43 -2.61 -16.36
C ALA A 122 -14.15 -2.33 -17.70
N SER A 123 -13.55 -1.54 -18.58
CA SER A 123 -14.13 -1.16 -19.87
C SER A 123 -14.31 -2.35 -20.84
N ALA A 124 -13.49 -3.39 -20.70
CA ALA A 124 -13.58 -4.57 -21.55
C ALA A 124 -14.57 -5.63 -21.04
N MET A 125 -14.88 -5.61 -19.76
CA MET A 125 -15.58 -6.71 -19.09
C MET A 125 -16.88 -6.29 -18.40
N LEU A 126 -16.94 -5.09 -17.84
CA LEU A 126 -18.10 -4.63 -17.06
C LEU A 126 -19.07 -3.84 -17.91
N LYS A 127 -20.34 -4.10 -17.72
CA LYS A 127 -21.47 -3.41 -18.38
C LYS A 127 -22.08 -2.33 -17.50
N GLY A 128 -21.88 -2.40 -16.19
CA GLY A 128 -22.39 -1.43 -15.24
C GLY A 128 -21.82 -0.03 -15.40
N ILE A 129 -20.63 0.08 -16.00
CA ILE A 129 -19.98 1.37 -16.30
C ILE A 129 -20.67 2.16 -17.44
N GLU A 130 -21.49 1.51 -18.23
CA GLU A 130 -22.28 2.17 -19.28
C GLU A 130 -23.30 3.14 -18.66
N PHE A 131 -23.78 4.13 -19.44
CA PHE A 131 -24.72 5.16 -18.99
C PHE A 131 -24.27 5.89 -17.72
N ASN A 132 -23.05 6.42 -17.71
CA ASN A 132 -22.46 7.11 -16.55
C ASN A 132 -22.46 6.27 -15.26
N SER A 133 -22.14 4.97 -15.37
CA SER A 133 -22.12 3.99 -14.28
C SER A 133 -23.49 3.59 -13.73
N PHE A 134 -24.57 3.82 -14.48
CA PHE A 134 -25.91 3.37 -14.12
C PHE A 134 -26.41 2.17 -14.94
N GLY A 135 -25.61 1.66 -15.87
CA GLY A 135 -26.03 0.59 -16.79
C GLY A 135 -26.61 -0.64 -16.09
N ALA A 136 -25.96 -1.11 -15.03
CA ALA A 136 -26.41 -2.27 -14.26
C ALA A 136 -27.72 -2.00 -13.49
N PHE A 137 -28.03 -0.76 -13.14
CA PHE A 137 -29.27 -0.43 -12.44
C PHE A 137 -30.51 -0.73 -13.28
N PHE A 138 -30.45 -0.44 -14.57
CA PHE A 138 -31.57 -0.60 -15.49
C PHE A 138 -31.66 -1.96 -16.17
N SER A 139 -30.55 -2.72 -16.23
CA SER A 139 -30.46 -3.97 -16.97
C SER A 139 -30.09 -5.17 -16.08
N ARG A 140 -30.98 -6.14 -16.01
CA ARG A 140 -30.69 -7.42 -15.35
C ARG A 140 -29.53 -8.14 -16.03
N ALA A 141 -29.43 -8.11 -17.34
CA ALA A 141 -28.35 -8.73 -18.08
C ALA A 141 -26.98 -8.10 -17.71
N TYR A 142 -26.94 -6.78 -17.51
CA TYR A 142 -25.72 -6.09 -17.09
C TYR A 142 -25.33 -6.45 -15.64
N ARG A 143 -26.30 -6.54 -14.74
CA ARG A 143 -26.04 -7.00 -13.37
C ARG A 143 -25.52 -8.44 -13.32
N GLU A 144 -26.11 -9.34 -14.12
CA GLU A 144 -25.65 -10.72 -14.19
C GLU A 144 -24.23 -10.81 -14.79
N ASN A 145 -23.93 -9.99 -15.80
CA ASN A 145 -22.58 -9.87 -16.36
C ASN A 145 -21.57 -9.41 -15.30
N ASP A 146 -21.84 -8.31 -14.64
CA ASP A 146 -20.90 -7.73 -13.67
C ASP A 146 -20.75 -8.60 -12.42
N TYR A 147 -21.82 -9.26 -11.99
CA TYR A 147 -21.77 -10.23 -10.92
C TYR A 147 -20.87 -11.43 -11.25
N LEU A 148 -21.01 -12.00 -12.46
CA LEU A 148 -20.18 -13.11 -12.90
C LEU A 148 -18.71 -12.71 -12.96
N TRP A 149 -18.40 -11.57 -13.58
CA TRP A 149 -17.05 -11.05 -13.62
C TRP A 149 -16.50 -10.74 -12.21
N GLY A 150 -17.31 -10.21 -11.33
CA GLY A 150 -16.91 -9.98 -9.93
C GLY A 150 -16.49 -11.26 -9.22
N ARG A 151 -17.19 -12.37 -9.42
CA ARG A 151 -16.80 -13.68 -8.88
C ARG A 151 -15.51 -14.21 -9.47
N LEU A 152 -15.34 -14.11 -10.80
CA LEU A 152 -14.15 -14.57 -11.50
C LEU A 152 -12.92 -13.74 -11.12
N HIS A 153 -13.03 -12.41 -11.09
CA HIS A 153 -11.94 -11.52 -10.65
C HIS A 153 -11.60 -11.73 -9.18
N GLY A 154 -12.62 -11.94 -8.33
CA GLY A 154 -12.41 -12.27 -6.93
C GLY A 154 -11.60 -13.55 -6.77
N ALA A 155 -11.97 -14.62 -7.49
CA ALA A 155 -11.24 -15.89 -7.44
C ALA A 155 -9.80 -15.72 -7.96
N ASP A 156 -9.60 -15.03 -9.09
CA ASP A 156 -8.29 -14.78 -9.67
C ASP A 156 -7.36 -14.12 -8.64
N ARG A 157 -7.79 -12.99 -8.08
CA ARG A 157 -6.97 -12.21 -7.15
C ARG A 157 -6.79 -12.88 -5.78
N LEU A 158 -7.83 -13.50 -5.23
CA LEU A 158 -7.72 -14.19 -3.94
C LEU A 158 -6.75 -15.37 -4.00
N ILE A 159 -6.74 -16.12 -5.11
CA ILE A 159 -5.77 -17.19 -5.32
C ILE A 159 -4.35 -16.63 -5.36
N ASP A 160 -4.11 -15.51 -6.07
CA ASP A 160 -2.80 -14.85 -6.11
C ASP A 160 -2.37 -14.36 -4.72
N ILE A 161 -3.27 -13.72 -3.99
CA ILE A 161 -3.00 -13.20 -2.65
C ILE A 161 -2.60 -14.35 -1.71
N VAL A 162 -3.39 -15.43 -1.69
CA VAL A 162 -3.08 -16.60 -0.85
C VAL A 162 -1.76 -17.25 -1.28
N ALA A 163 -1.53 -17.43 -2.59
CA ALA A 163 -0.29 -18.02 -3.08
C ALA A 163 0.93 -17.13 -2.75
N SER A 164 0.78 -15.80 -2.77
CA SER A 164 1.85 -14.87 -2.45
C SER A 164 2.25 -14.86 -0.97
N SER A 165 1.42 -15.39 -0.09
CA SER A 165 1.74 -15.51 1.34
C SER A 165 2.71 -16.68 1.63
N VAL A 166 2.87 -17.60 0.68
CA VAL A 166 3.77 -18.75 0.81
C VAL A 166 5.06 -18.44 0.05
N THR A 167 6.18 -18.40 0.78
CA THR A 167 7.50 -18.05 0.22
C THR A 167 8.49 -19.21 0.38
N GLY A 168 9.61 -19.15 -0.33
CA GLY A 168 10.66 -20.19 -0.26
C GLY A 168 10.25 -21.50 -0.92
N ASP A 169 10.69 -22.62 -0.35
CA ASP A 169 10.49 -23.96 -0.93
C ASP A 169 9.02 -24.39 -1.01
N GLY A 170 8.12 -23.70 -0.32
CA GLY A 170 6.67 -23.95 -0.36
C GLY A 170 5.93 -23.15 -1.44
N ALA A 171 6.60 -22.26 -2.18
CA ALA A 171 5.97 -21.41 -3.19
C ALA A 171 5.28 -22.24 -4.28
N VAL A 172 4.03 -21.88 -4.61
CA VAL A 172 3.24 -22.59 -5.62
C VAL A 172 3.82 -22.33 -7.01
N PRO A 173 4.19 -23.36 -7.78
CA PRO A 173 4.67 -23.18 -9.16
C PRO A 173 3.64 -22.48 -10.05
N ALA A 174 4.11 -21.67 -10.99
CA ALA A 174 3.24 -20.86 -11.86
C ALA A 174 2.22 -21.70 -12.65
N ASP A 175 2.60 -22.89 -13.11
CA ASP A 175 1.70 -23.78 -13.88
C ASP A 175 0.66 -24.43 -12.97
N GLU A 176 1.02 -24.75 -11.73
CA GLU A 176 0.08 -25.24 -10.74
C GLU A 176 -0.92 -24.14 -10.34
N LEU A 177 -0.44 -22.91 -10.15
CA LEU A 177 -1.28 -21.74 -9.87
C LEU A 177 -2.31 -21.51 -10.99
N LYS A 178 -1.88 -21.60 -12.25
CA LYS A 178 -2.79 -21.53 -13.42
C LYS A 178 -3.83 -22.64 -13.40
N ALA A 179 -3.42 -23.87 -13.05
CA ALA A 179 -4.34 -25.00 -12.94
C ALA A 179 -5.36 -24.82 -11.81
N ILE A 180 -4.94 -24.27 -10.66
CA ILE A 180 -5.84 -23.96 -9.55
C ILE A 180 -6.87 -22.90 -9.99
N LYS A 181 -6.42 -21.80 -10.60
CA LYS A 181 -7.31 -20.75 -11.12
C LYS A 181 -8.32 -21.30 -12.12
N ARG A 182 -7.87 -22.10 -13.07
CA ARG A 182 -8.74 -22.74 -14.08
C ARG A 182 -9.84 -23.57 -13.44
N ARG A 183 -9.49 -24.44 -12.48
CA ARG A 183 -10.50 -25.23 -11.75
C ARG A 183 -11.50 -24.36 -10.99
N ALA A 184 -11.01 -23.30 -10.34
CA ALA A 184 -11.88 -22.37 -9.63
C ALA A 184 -12.85 -21.63 -10.58
N PHE A 185 -12.37 -21.19 -11.74
CA PHE A 185 -13.20 -20.55 -12.74
C PHE A 185 -14.28 -21.47 -13.29
N HIS A 186 -13.92 -22.72 -13.65
CA HIS A 186 -14.92 -23.69 -14.10
C HIS A 186 -15.97 -23.99 -13.01
N ALA A 187 -15.55 -24.14 -11.75
CA ALA A 187 -16.49 -24.35 -10.65
C ALA A 187 -17.47 -23.17 -10.50
N ILE A 188 -17.01 -21.94 -10.65
CA ILE A 188 -17.86 -20.76 -10.63
C ILE A 188 -18.83 -20.78 -11.82
N LEU A 189 -18.36 -21.07 -13.04
CA LEU A 189 -19.21 -21.14 -14.21
C LEU A 189 -20.28 -22.24 -14.09
N ASP A 190 -19.93 -23.40 -13.55
CA ASP A 190 -20.85 -24.51 -13.30
C ASP A 190 -21.94 -24.11 -12.31
N GLU A 191 -21.59 -23.45 -11.21
CA GLU A 191 -22.53 -23.00 -10.20
C GLU A 191 -23.49 -21.92 -10.76
N GLU A 192 -22.96 -21.00 -11.58
CA GLU A 192 -23.73 -19.83 -12.04
C GLU A 192 -24.54 -20.05 -13.32
N GLU A 193 -24.25 -21.11 -14.09
CA GLU A 193 -24.95 -21.39 -15.36
C GLU A 193 -26.49 -21.47 -15.22
N GLY A 194 -26.95 -22.11 -14.13
CA GLY A 194 -28.37 -22.19 -13.82
C GLY A 194 -28.97 -20.92 -13.20
N ARG A 195 -28.13 -20.11 -12.56
CA ARG A 195 -28.56 -18.93 -11.76
C ARG A 195 -28.59 -17.64 -12.59
N LEU A 196 -27.78 -17.56 -13.65
CA LEU A 196 -27.58 -16.37 -14.47
C LEU A 196 -28.11 -16.55 -15.91
N PRO A 197 -29.44 -16.61 -16.10
CA PRO A 197 -30.04 -16.97 -17.39
C PRO A 197 -29.77 -15.94 -18.53
N LYS A 198 -29.41 -14.69 -18.19
CA LYS A 198 -29.19 -13.63 -19.19
C LYS A 198 -27.78 -13.60 -19.76
N VAL A 199 -26.83 -14.34 -19.16
CA VAL A 199 -25.42 -14.37 -19.59
C VAL A 199 -24.91 -15.75 -19.98
N LYS A 200 -25.80 -16.66 -20.37
CA LYS A 200 -25.43 -18.01 -20.83
C LYS A 200 -24.42 -18.01 -21.99
N ALA A 201 -24.60 -17.08 -22.93
CA ALA A 201 -23.65 -16.95 -24.04
C ALA A 201 -22.24 -16.57 -23.55
N LEU A 202 -22.15 -15.64 -22.60
CA LEU A 202 -20.88 -15.27 -21.98
C LEU A 202 -20.26 -16.45 -21.22
N ILE A 203 -21.05 -17.24 -20.50
CA ILE A 203 -20.54 -18.44 -19.81
C ILE A 203 -19.93 -19.43 -20.79
N ALA A 204 -20.61 -19.66 -21.94
CA ALA A 204 -20.08 -20.55 -22.97
C ALA A 204 -18.79 -20.02 -23.62
N GLU A 205 -18.71 -18.72 -23.87
CA GLU A 205 -17.52 -18.04 -24.36
C GLU A 205 -16.35 -18.17 -23.37
N LEU A 206 -16.59 -17.87 -22.11
CA LEU A 206 -15.57 -17.95 -21.05
C LEU A 206 -15.03 -19.38 -20.85
N ARG A 207 -15.87 -20.42 -20.96
CA ARG A 207 -15.39 -21.80 -20.96
C ARG A 207 -14.39 -22.08 -22.06
N GLY A 208 -14.62 -21.53 -23.26
CA GLY A 208 -13.69 -21.64 -24.38
C GLY A 208 -12.35 -20.92 -24.14
N GLU A 209 -12.40 -19.72 -23.54
CA GLU A 209 -11.21 -18.92 -23.25
C GLU A 209 -10.36 -19.52 -22.12
N ILE A 210 -10.99 -20.01 -21.06
CA ILE A 210 -10.30 -20.64 -19.93
C ILE A 210 -9.63 -21.96 -20.35
N GLY A 211 -10.19 -22.63 -21.33
CA GLY A 211 -9.70 -23.90 -21.86
C GLY A 211 -10.02 -25.09 -20.94
N THR A 212 -9.66 -26.26 -21.36
CA THR A 212 -9.85 -27.52 -20.60
C THR A 212 -8.73 -27.75 -19.58
#